data_06664456afabbc1212eb2aace8fe036e
#
_entry.id   06664456afabbc1212eb2aace8fe036e
#
_cell.length_a   1.000
_cell.length_b   1.000
_cell.length_c   1.000
_cell.angle_alpha   90.00
_cell.angle_beta   90.00
_cell.angle_gamma   90.00
#
_symmetry.space_group_name_H-M   'P 1'
#
loop_
_entity.id
_entity.type
_entity.pdbx_description
1 polymer ?
#
loop_
_entity_poly.entity_id
_entity_poly.type
_entity_poly.pdbx_seq_one_letter_code
_entity_poly.pdbx_strand_id
1 'polypeptide(L)'
;MGERLRRHGAACVMDEVAAADSEALILVDEADREVGHLSKTECHDGQGVLHRAFSLLIFNNEGELLLQQRSRQKRLWPMYWSNSCCSHPRRAENMETAIHRRLYEELGLRCPLHFLFKFQYQAQFESAGSEQELCSVFIGRSNAAVKVDSNEIHALRWAHPEALQAELAGSGADKFTPWFKLEWARVWREHRAAVLALQ
;
A
#
# COMPACT_ATOMS: atom_id res chain seq x y z
N MET A 1 -40.55 6.69 7.87
CA MET A 1 -40.01 5.45 7.27
C MET A 1 -38.61 5.64 6.66
N GLY A 2 -38.00 6.81 6.81
CA GLY A 2 -36.69 7.17 6.21
C GLY A 2 -35.46 7.12 7.15
N GLU A 3 -35.64 6.94 8.44
CA GLU A 3 -34.56 7.09 9.42
C GLU A 3 -33.85 5.76 9.79
N ARG A 4 -34.49 4.62 9.57
CA ARG A 4 -33.91 3.29 9.88
C ARG A 4 -32.86 2.81 8.86
N LEU A 5 -32.94 3.24 7.60
CA LEU A 5 -32.00 2.79 6.55
C LEU A 5 -30.60 3.45 6.62
N ARG A 6 -30.51 4.66 7.20
CA ARG A 6 -29.22 5.37 7.32
C ARG A 6 -28.34 4.87 8.49
N ARG A 7 -28.95 4.31 9.54
CA ARG A 7 -28.20 3.80 10.72
C ARG A 7 -27.53 2.45 10.45
N HIS A 8 -28.06 1.61 9.56
CA HIS A 8 -27.47 0.30 9.25
C HIS A 8 -26.21 0.40 8.37
N GLY A 9 -26.14 1.39 7.48
CA GLY A 9 -24.95 1.60 6.65
C GLY A 9 -23.72 2.09 7.43
N ALA A 10 -23.92 3.04 8.35
CA ALA A 10 -22.82 3.61 9.15
C ALA A 10 -22.26 2.61 10.18
N ALA A 11 -23.10 1.79 10.81
CA ALA A 11 -22.66 0.76 11.75
C ALA A 11 -21.85 -0.35 11.04
N CYS A 12 -22.29 -0.80 9.85
CA CYS A 12 -21.58 -1.82 9.08
C CYS A 12 -20.19 -1.37 8.63
N VAL A 13 -20.04 -0.12 8.20
CA VAL A 13 -18.74 0.44 7.78
C VAL A 13 -17.79 0.60 8.98
N MET A 14 -18.30 1.00 10.14
CA MET A 14 -17.48 1.13 11.34
C MET A 14 -17.03 -0.24 11.87
N ASP A 15 -17.84 -1.27 11.76
CA ASP A 15 -17.49 -2.65 12.16
C ASP A 15 -16.45 -3.25 11.21
N GLU A 16 -16.51 -2.97 9.91
CA GLU A 16 -15.49 -3.42 8.94
C GLU A 16 -14.14 -2.72 9.13
N VAL A 17 -14.13 -1.42 9.40
CA VAL A 17 -12.91 -0.67 9.71
C VAL A 17 -12.28 -1.14 11.02
N ALA A 18 -13.10 -1.35 12.07
CA ALA A 18 -12.62 -1.88 13.35
C ALA A 18 -12.09 -3.32 13.22
N ALA A 19 -12.71 -4.16 12.38
CA ALA A 19 -12.22 -5.51 12.10
C ALA A 19 -10.87 -5.49 11.35
N ALA A 20 -10.69 -4.60 10.38
CA ALA A 20 -9.43 -4.43 9.67
C ALA A 20 -8.30 -3.92 10.59
N ASP A 21 -8.59 -3.05 11.54
CA ASP A 21 -7.62 -2.54 12.51
C ASP A 21 -7.24 -3.57 13.59
N SER A 22 -8.07 -4.58 13.84
CA SER A 22 -7.79 -5.68 14.78
C SER A 22 -6.99 -6.83 14.14
N GLU A 23 -6.70 -6.78 12.83
CA GLU A 23 -5.88 -7.80 12.17
C GLU A 23 -4.50 -7.94 12.84
N ALA A 24 -4.10 -9.18 13.13
CA ALA A 24 -2.78 -9.46 13.66
C ALA A 24 -1.74 -9.44 12.53
N LEU A 25 -0.80 -8.48 12.60
CA LEU A 25 0.33 -8.36 11.71
C LEU A 25 1.51 -9.19 12.21
N ILE A 26 2.38 -9.59 11.28
CA ILE A 26 3.54 -10.43 11.56
C ILE A 26 4.72 -9.53 11.92
N LEU A 27 5.14 -9.55 13.18
CA LEU A 27 6.36 -8.88 13.63
C LEU A 27 7.58 -9.66 13.14
N VAL A 28 8.60 -8.94 12.71
CA VAL A 28 9.83 -9.54 12.19
C VAL A 28 11.08 -8.86 12.76
N ASP A 29 12.19 -9.59 12.75
CA ASP A 29 13.51 -8.99 12.92
C ASP A 29 14.09 -8.52 11.56
N GLU A 30 15.30 -7.94 11.59
CA GLU A 30 15.99 -7.45 10.38
C GLU A 30 16.31 -8.55 9.37
N ALA A 31 16.30 -9.81 9.78
CA ALA A 31 16.50 -10.98 8.92
C ALA A 31 15.17 -11.57 8.40
N ASP A 32 14.04 -10.86 8.57
CA ASP A 32 12.68 -11.29 8.22
C ASP A 32 12.22 -12.58 8.93
N ARG A 33 12.77 -12.88 10.11
CA ARG A 33 12.29 -13.99 10.95
C ARG A 33 11.14 -13.48 11.78
N GLU A 34 10.06 -14.24 11.80
CA GLU A 34 8.89 -13.95 12.63
C GLU A 34 9.24 -14.00 14.11
N VAL A 35 8.93 -12.92 14.85
CA VAL A 35 9.23 -12.77 16.28
C VAL A 35 7.97 -12.56 17.14
N GLY A 36 6.81 -12.43 16.52
CA GLY A 36 5.53 -12.24 17.22
C GLY A 36 4.44 -11.67 16.34
N HIS A 37 3.37 -11.23 17.01
CA HIS A 37 2.20 -10.61 16.34
C HIS A 37 1.65 -9.48 17.22
N LEU A 38 1.16 -8.42 16.58
CA LEU A 38 0.38 -7.34 17.19
C LEU A 38 -0.78 -6.97 16.29
N SER A 39 -1.81 -6.34 16.83
CA SER A 39 -2.85 -5.72 16.02
C SER A 39 -2.23 -4.62 15.14
N LYS A 40 -2.89 -4.32 14.04
CA LYS A 40 -2.46 -3.24 13.13
C LYS A 40 -2.33 -1.91 13.89
N THR A 41 -3.27 -1.59 14.76
CA THR A 41 -3.24 -0.37 15.57
C THR A 41 -1.99 -0.31 16.44
N GLU A 42 -1.69 -1.37 17.21
CA GLU A 42 -0.51 -1.43 18.07
C GLU A 42 0.81 -1.36 17.30
N CYS A 43 0.87 -2.00 16.10
CA CYS A 43 2.05 -1.92 15.23
C CYS A 43 2.37 -0.49 14.78
N HIS A 44 1.36 0.36 14.67
CA HIS A 44 1.51 1.74 14.17
C HIS A 44 1.47 2.80 15.26
N ASP A 45 1.34 2.43 16.54
CA ASP A 45 1.38 3.39 17.65
C ASP A 45 2.79 3.88 17.94
N GLY A 46 2.89 5.14 18.38
CA GLY A 46 4.16 5.77 18.77
C GLY A 46 5.21 5.75 17.66
N GLN A 47 6.34 5.09 17.92
CA GLN A 47 7.44 4.94 16.94
C GLN A 47 7.22 3.82 15.92
N GLY A 48 6.15 3.05 16.07
CA GLY A 48 5.89 1.84 15.30
C GLY A 48 6.68 0.63 15.78
N VAL A 49 6.25 -0.55 15.37
CA VAL A 49 6.95 -1.82 15.63
C VAL A 49 7.27 -2.48 14.29
N LEU A 50 8.49 -2.98 14.12
CA LEU A 50 8.92 -3.58 12.86
C LEU A 50 8.05 -4.78 12.50
N HIS A 51 7.36 -4.70 11.38
CA HIS A 51 6.46 -5.74 10.90
C HIS A 51 6.59 -5.96 9.39
N ARG A 52 6.12 -7.11 8.94
CA ARG A 52 6.19 -7.51 7.53
C ARG A 52 5.14 -6.80 6.71
N ALA A 53 5.58 -6.22 5.58
CA ALA A 53 4.71 -5.49 4.65
C ALA A 53 5.05 -5.80 3.19
N PHE A 54 4.20 -5.32 2.29
CA PHE A 54 4.45 -5.34 0.85
C PHE A 54 3.89 -4.13 0.13
N SER A 55 4.54 -3.81 -0.99
CA SER A 55 4.12 -2.80 -1.94
C SER A 55 3.98 -3.38 -3.33
N LEU A 56 2.92 -3.00 -4.04
CA LEU A 56 2.65 -3.38 -5.41
C LEU A 56 2.73 -2.17 -6.32
N LEU A 57 3.45 -2.31 -7.41
CA LEU A 57 3.58 -1.33 -8.48
C LEU A 57 2.95 -1.95 -9.75
N ILE A 58 1.75 -1.51 -10.11
CA ILE A 58 1.00 -2.03 -11.26
C ILE A 58 1.14 -1.08 -12.44
N PHE A 59 1.62 -1.62 -13.55
CA PHE A 59 1.80 -0.89 -14.79
C PHE A 59 0.71 -1.26 -15.82
N ASN A 60 0.35 -0.32 -16.70
CA ASN A 60 -0.48 -0.61 -17.87
C ASN A 60 0.38 -0.99 -19.10
N ASN A 61 -0.25 -1.22 -20.25
CA ASN A 61 0.46 -1.56 -21.50
C ASN A 61 1.22 -0.37 -22.10
N GLU A 62 0.90 0.84 -21.70
CA GLU A 62 1.60 2.07 -22.07
C GLU A 62 2.82 2.32 -21.18
N GLY A 63 3.07 1.45 -20.19
CA GLY A 63 4.19 1.56 -19.25
C GLY A 63 3.96 2.60 -18.15
N GLU A 64 2.74 3.08 -17.97
CA GLU A 64 2.39 4.00 -16.89
C GLU A 64 2.12 3.24 -15.59
N LEU A 65 2.55 3.81 -14.47
CA LEU A 65 2.31 3.31 -13.13
C LEU A 65 0.94 3.77 -12.60
N LEU A 66 0.15 2.84 -12.07
CA LEU A 66 -1.06 3.15 -11.33
C LEU A 66 -0.69 3.70 -9.96
N LEU A 67 -1.06 4.95 -9.69
CA LEU A 67 -0.94 5.57 -8.38
C LEU A 67 -2.30 5.66 -7.70
N GLN A 68 -2.33 5.43 -6.39
CA GLN A 68 -3.51 5.68 -5.56
C GLN A 68 -3.33 6.90 -4.68
N GLN A 69 -4.39 7.67 -4.50
CA GLN A 69 -4.50 8.63 -3.42
C GLN A 69 -5.22 7.96 -2.26
N ARG A 70 -4.57 7.88 -1.11
CA ARG A 70 -5.07 7.23 0.11
C ARG A 70 -6.38 7.86 0.56
N SER A 71 -7.32 7.04 1.03
CA SER A 71 -8.60 7.51 1.56
C SER A 71 -8.41 8.51 2.69
N ARG A 72 -9.38 9.42 2.86
CA ARG A 72 -9.47 10.34 4.02
C ARG A 72 -9.60 9.62 5.36
N GLN A 73 -10.06 8.37 5.35
CA GLN A 73 -10.26 7.54 6.55
C GLN A 73 -8.96 6.88 7.04
N LYS A 74 -7.88 6.93 6.25
CA LYS A 74 -6.59 6.38 6.68
C LYS A 74 -6.04 7.17 7.86
N ARG A 75 -5.67 6.48 8.94
CA ARG A 75 -5.07 7.05 10.15
C ARG A 75 -3.76 7.76 9.83
N LEU A 76 -2.91 7.12 9.02
CA LEU A 76 -1.59 7.63 8.65
C LEU A 76 -1.58 8.04 7.17
N TRP A 77 -1.02 9.21 6.88
CA TRP A 77 -0.95 9.82 5.54
C TRP A 77 -2.28 9.79 4.76
N PRO A 78 -3.42 10.28 5.32
CA PRO A 78 -4.66 10.43 4.56
C PRO A 78 -4.43 11.42 3.40
N MET A 79 -5.04 11.15 2.24
CA MET A 79 -4.98 11.99 1.03
C MET A 79 -3.59 12.09 0.36
N TYR A 80 -2.58 11.37 0.82
CA TYR A 80 -1.30 11.29 0.15
C TYR A 80 -1.36 10.33 -1.05
N TRP A 81 -0.60 10.65 -2.10
CA TRP A 81 -0.35 9.74 -3.22
C TRP A 81 0.65 8.66 -2.83
N SER A 82 0.45 7.46 -3.35
CA SER A 82 1.27 6.29 -3.06
C SER A 82 1.31 5.34 -4.26
N ASN A 83 2.04 4.24 -4.12
CA ASN A 83 2.06 3.10 -5.03
C ASN A 83 0.65 2.53 -5.27
N SER A 84 0.52 1.53 -6.15
CA SER A 84 -0.78 0.99 -6.56
C SER A 84 -1.55 0.35 -5.41
N CYS A 85 -0.85 -0.43 -4.57
CA CYS A 85 -1.41 -1.07 -3.38
C CYS A 85 -0.29 -1.33 -2.37
N CYS A 86 -0.52 -1.08 -1.08
CA CYS A 86 0.39 -1.48 0.00
C CYS A 86 -0.40 -2.01 1.19
N SER A 87 0.10 -3.10 1.79
CA SER A 87 -0.56 -3.75 2.91
C SER A 87 0.37 -4.75 3.61
N HIS A 88 -0.22 -5.60 4.42
CA HIS A 88 0.47 -6.56 5.27
C HIS A 88 -0.07 -7.97 5.05
N PRO A 89 0.78 -9.01 5.09
CA PRO A 89 0.31 -10.37 5.31
C PRO A 89 -0.30 -10.49 6.70
N ARG A 90 -1.40 -11.22 6.80
CA ARG A 90 -2.02 -11.55 8.08
C ARG A 90 -1.26 -12.66 8.78
N ARG A 91 -1.46 -12.83 10.07
CA ARG A 91 -0.97 -14.00 10.81
C ARG A 91 -1.31 -15.30 10.05
N ALA A 92 -0.31 -16.17 9.90
CA ALA A 92 -0.40 -17.43 9.15
C ALA A 92 -0.69 -17.31 7.64
N GLU A 93 -0.73 -16.10 7.09
CA GLU A 93 -0.86 -15.89 5.65
C GLU A 93 0.53 -15.80 5.00
N ASN A 94 0.73 -16.53 3.90
CA ASN A 94 1.95 -16.38 3.11
C ASN A 94 1.89 -15.13 2.22
N MET A 95 3.07 -14.65 1.82
CA MET A 95 3.21 -13.42 1.03
C MET A 95 2.45 -13.50 -0.31
N GLU A 96 2.53 -14.63 -1.02
CA GLU A 96 1.88 -14.85 -2.31
C GLU A 96 0.35 -14.67 -2.21
N THR A 97 -0.25 -15.28 -1.19
CA THR A 97 -1.69 -15.12 -0.92
C THR A 97 -2.04 -13.68 -0.58
N ALA A 98 -1.25 -13.03 0.29
CA ALA A 98 -1.50 -11.67 0.76
C ALA A 98 -1.50 -10.64 -0.37
N ILE A 99 -0.48 -10.67 -1.25
CA ILE A 99 -0.34 -9.72 -2.36
C ILE A 99 -1.52 -9.83 -3.36
N HIS A 100 -1.92 -11.05 -3.72
CA HIS A 100 -3.05 -11.26 -4.63
C HIS A 100 -4.39 -10.93 -3.99
N ARG A 101 -4.58 -11.26 -2.71
CA ARG A 101 -5.79 -10.90 -1.95
C ARG A 101 -5.99 -9.39 -1.93
N ARG A 102 -4.97 -8.63 -1.50
CA ARG A 102 -5.09 -7.18 -1.36
C ARG A 102 -5.19 -6.45 -2.69
N LEU A 103 -4.48 -6.91 -3.72
CA LEU A 103 -4.64 -6.38 -5.07
C LEU A 103 -6.09 -6.48 -5.55
N TYR A 104 -6.74 -7.61 -5.26
CA TYR A 104 -8.13 -7.80 -5.63
C TYR A 104 -9.10 -7.01 -4.74
N GLU A 105 -8.89 -6.99 -3.42
CA GLU A 105 -9.74 -6.26 -2.47
C GLU A 105 -9.73 -4.75 -2.74
N GLU A 106 -8.56 -4.14 -2.93
CA GLU A 106 -8.43 -2.67 -3.09
C GLU A 106 -8.73 -2.18 -4.51
N LEU A 107 -8.36 -2.97 -5.54
CA LEU A 107 -8.38 -2.52 -6.94
C LEU A 107 -9.21 -3.41 -7.87
N GLY A 108 -9.71 -4.55 -7.41
CA GLY A 108 -10.41 -5.54 -8.24
C GLY A 108 -9.51 -6.21 -9.28
N LEU A 109 -8.20 -6.04 -9.20
CA LEU A 109 -7.24 -6.51 -10.19
C LEU A 109 -6.71 -7.91 -9.86
N ARG A 110 -6.37 -8.65 -10.92
CA ARG A 110 -5.63 -9.92 -10.87
C ARG A 110 -4.60 -9.92 -12.00
N CYS A 111 -3.33 -10.07 -11.65
CA CYS A 111 -2.24 -10.21 -12.62
C CYS A 111 -1.07 -10.98 -11.97
N PRO A 112 -0.13 -11.53 -12.76
CA PRO A 112 1.15 -12.00 -12.25
C PRO A 112 1.88 -10.87 -11.52
N LEU A 113 2.51 -11.21 -10.39
CA LEU A 113 3.31 -10.29 -9.60
C LEU A 113 4.73 -10.83 -9.46
N HIS A 114 5.72 -10.00 -9.75
CA HIS A 114 7.13 -10.36 -9.73
C HIS A 114 7.85 -9.60 -8.64
N PHE A 115 8.55 -10.32 -7.75
CA PHE A 115 9.35 -9.72 -6.69
C PHE A 115 10.52 -8.92 -7.30
N LEU A 116 10.75 -7.71 -6.76
CA LEU A 116 11.88 -6.87 -7.14
C LEU A 116 12.96 -6.83 -6.06
N PHE A 117 12.59 -6.33 -4.89
CA PHE A 117 13.50 -6.16 -3.76
C PHE A 117 12.75 -6.06 -2.45
N LYS A 118 13.50 -6.11 -1.36
CA LYS A 118 13.02 -5.84 -0.01
C LYS A 118 13.82 -4.70 0.60
N PHE A 119 13.16 -3.86 1.40
CA PHE A 119 13.82 -2.79 2.14
C PHE A 119 13.11 -2.55 3.47
N GLN A 120 13.84 -1.99 4.41
CA GLN A 120 13.30 -1.56 5.69
C GLN A 120 13.20 -0.05 5.70
N TYR A 121 12.13 0.47 6.26
CA TYR A 121 11.97 1.89 6.50
C TYR A 121 11.20 2.16 7.79
N GLN A 122 11.36 3.38 8.30
CA GLN A 122 10.55 3.94 9.37
C GLN A 122 10.15 5.37 8.97
N ALA A 123 8.89 5.70 9.20
CA ALA A 123 8.39 7.05 8.97
C ALA A 123 7.33 7.38 10.03
N GLN A 124 7.40 8.58 10.58
CA GLN A 124 6.44 9.08 11.57
C GLN A 124 5.48 10.07 10.91
N PHE A 125 4.21 9.95 11.20
CA PHE A 125 3.18 10.88 10.76
C PHE A 125 2.66 11.68 11.95
N GLU A 126 3.28 12.85 12.17
CA GLU A 126 2.95 13.76 13.28
C GLU A 126 2.89 13.02 14.63
N SER A 127 1.84 13.24 15.43
CA SER A 127 1.55 12.50 16.66
C SER A 127 0.63 11.30 16.46
N ALA A 128 0.17 11.05 15.23
CA ALA A 128 -0.82 10.03 14.93
C ALA A 128 -0.23 8.60 14.96
N GLY A 129 1.08 8.45 14.75
CA GLY A 129 1.77 7.15 14.75
C GLY A 129 2.86 7.04 13.70
N SER A 130 3.32 5.84 13.45
CA SER A 130 4.44 5.56 12.56
C SER A 130 4.23 4.28 11.76
N GLU A 131 4.82 4.24 10.57
CA GLU A 131 5.11 3.00 9.84
C GLU A 131 6.54 2.56 10.18
N GLN A 132 6.73 1.29 10.51
CA GLN A 132 8.04 0.66 10.64
C GLN A 132 7.97 -0.72 10.01
N GLU A 133 8.41 -0.81 8.76
CA GLU A 133 8.14 -1.97 7.93
C GLU A 133 9.39 -2.59 7.31
N LEU A 134 9.39 -3.92 7.23
CA LEU A 134 10.21 -4.69 6.31
C LEU A 134 9.35 -5.01 5.08
N CYS A 135 9.46 -4.17 4.07
CA CYS A 135 8.57 -4.13 2.92
C CYS A 135 9.14 -4.88 1.72
N SER A 136 8.38 -5.84 1.18
CA SER A 136 8.68 -6.54 -0.07
C SER A 136 7.98 -5.84 -1.23
N VAL A 137 8.73 -5.42 -2.24
CA VAL A 137 8.22 -4.69 -3.42
C VAL A 137 8.04 -5.65 -4.59
N PHE A 138 6.85 -5.60 -5.19
CA PHE A 138 6.48 -6.40 -6.35
C PHE A 138 6.02 -5.50 -7.50
N ILE A 139 6.24 -5.97 -8.72
CA ILE A 139 5.71 -5.35 -9.93
C ILE A 139 4.75 -6.29 -10.65
N GLY A 140 3.75 -5.72 -11.31
CA GLY A 140 2.82 -6.45 -12.16
C GLY A 140 2.31 -5.58 -13.29
N ARG A 141 1.59 -6.20 -14.22
CA ARG A 141 1.01 -5.54 -15.37
C ARG A 141 -0.47 -5.89 -15.51
N SER A 142 -1.30 -4.89 -15.72
CA SER A 142 -2.74 -5.09 -15.95
C SER A 142 -3.35 -3.90 -16.72
N ASN A 143 -4.14 -4.21 -17.73
CA ASN A 143 -5.03 -3.26 -18.42
C ASN A 143 -6.50 -3.48 -18.08
N ALA A 144 -6.78 -4.32 -17.07
CA ALA A 144 -8.14 -4.57 -16.63
C ALA A 144 -8.74 -3.29 -16.01
N ALA A 145 -10.06 -3.15 -16.10
CA ALA A 145 -10.76 -2.06 -15.44
C ALA A 145 -10.60 -2.16 -13.92
N VAL A 146 -10.19 -1.05 -13.32
CA VAL A 146 -9.98 -0.97 -11.87
C VAL A 146 -11.32 -0.77 -11.16
N LYS A 147 -11.57 -1.57 -10.12
CA LYS A 147 -12.70 -1.41 -9.22
C LYS A 147 -12.18 -1.05 -7.83
N VAL A 148 -12.32 0.21 -7.47
CA VAL A 148 -11.75 0.78 -6.23
C VAL A 148 -12.59 0.43 -5.01
N ASP A 149 -11.94 0.05 -3.92
CA ASP A 149 -12.52 0.15 -2.59
C ASP A 149 -12.36 1.60 -2.07
N SER A 150 -13.47 2.30 -1.92
CA SER A 150 -13.50 3.70 -1.47
C SER A 150 -13.07 3.89 -0.02
N ASN A 151 -13.06 2.86 0.81
CA ASN A 151 -12.54 2.91 2.17
C ASN A 151 -11.01 3.00 2.18
N GLU A 152 -10.37 2.42 1.17
CA GLU A 152 -8.92 2.38 1.02
C GLU A 152 -8.40 3.54 0.16
N ILE A 153 -9.11 3.87 -0.94
CA ILE A 153 -8.62 4.72 -2.02
C ILE A 153 -9.61 5.85 -2.31
N HIS A 154 -9.11 7.09 -2.29
CA HIS A 154 -9.88 8.29 -2.66
C HIS A 154 -9.88 8.55 -4.16
N ALA A 155 -8.73 8.40 -4.81
CA ALA A 155 -8.56 8.65 -6.24
C ALA A 155 -7.45 7.77 -6.83
N LEU A 156 -7.50 7.59 -8.15
CA LEU A 156 -6.47 6.90 -8.93
C LEU A 156 -5.99 7.79 -10.07
N ARG A 157 -4.74 7.60 -10.47
CA ARG A 157 -4.21 8.12 -11.74
C ARG A 157 -3.13 7.21 -12.28
N TRP A 158 -3.02 7.18 -13.60
CA TRP A 158 -1.86 6.63 -14.29
C TRP A 158 -0.78 7.72 -14.41
N ALA A 159 0.46 7.34 -14.24
CA ALA A 159 1.58 8.27 -14.31
C ALA A 159 2.71 7.68 -15.15
N HIS A 160 3.11 8.40 -16.18
CA HIS A 160 4.29 8.04 -16.96
C HIS A 160 5.55 8.14 -16.09
N PRO A 161 6.47 7.14 -16.13
CA PRO A 161 7.63 7.08 -15.25
C PRO A 161 8.49 8.34 -15.20
N GLU A 162 8.77 8.95 -16.37
CA GLU A 162 9.56 10.17 -16.47
C GLU A 162 8.86 11.38 -15.88
N ALA A 163 7.54 11.51 -16.09
CA ALA A 163 6.75 12.58 -15.50
C ALA A 163 6.66 12.43 -13.97
N LEU A 164 6.50 11.20 -13.48
CA LEU A 164 6.51 10.89 -12.06
C LEU A 164 7.87 11.20 -11.42
N GLN A 165 8.97 10.85 -12.10
CA GLN A 165 10.32 11.19 -11.64
C GLN A 165 10.50 12.70 -11.52
N ALA A 166 10.03 13.49 -12.48
CA ALA A 166 10.10 14.95 -12.44
C ALA A 166 9.23 15.52 -11.30
N GLU A 167 8.02 14.99 -11.09
CA GLU A 167 7.12 15.40 -10.00
C GLU A 167 7.75 15.15 -8.62
N LEU A 168 8.37 13.97 -8.43
CA LEU A 168 9.04 13.60 -7.18
C LEU A 168 10.35 14.36 -6.93
N ALA A 169 11.00 14.88 -7.98
CA ALA A 169 12.18 15.74 -7.84
C ALA A 169 11.81 17.22 -7.59
N GLY A 170 10.54 17.59 -7.77
CA GLY A 170 10.06 18.97 -7.64
C GLY A 170 9.26 19.20 -6.35
N SER A 171 8.52 20.32 -6.32
CA SER A 171 7.63 20.72 -5.21
C SER A 171 6.42 19.81 -5.01
N GLY A 172 6.16 18.86 -5.92
CA GLY A 172 5.11 17.87 -5.79
C GLY A 172 5.42 16.72 -4.83
N ALA A 173 6.69 16.53 -4.46
CA ALA A 173 7.17 15.41 -3.65
C ALA A 173 6.49 15.29 -2.27
N ASP A 174 6.08 16.40 -1.67
CA ASP A 174 5.43 16.43 -0.35
C ASP A 174 4.03 15.82 -0.33
N LYS A 175 3.43 15.61 -1.52
CA LYS A 175 2.12 14.97 -1.66
C LYS A 175 2.20 13.45 -1.68
N PHE A 176 3.41 12.88 -1.65
CA PHE A 176 3.62 11.44 -1.71
C PHE A 176 4.05 10.85 -0.37
N THR A 177 3.65 9.61 -0.13
CA THR A 177 4.04 8.88 1.07
C THR A 177 5.56 8.65 1.12
N PRO A 178 6.17 8.64 2.33
CA PRO A 178 7.63 8.46 2.46
C PRO A 178 8.15 7.17 1.82
N TRP A 179 7.47 6.05 2.06
CA TRP A 179 7.89 4.75 1.50
C TRP A 179 7.86 4.74 -0.02
N PHE A 180 6.80 5.28 -0.64
CA PHE A 180 6.72 5.32 -2.10
C PHE A 180 7.86 6.12 -2.72
N LYS A 181 8.28 7.23 -2.10
CA LYS A 181 9.46 7.98 -2.56
C LYS A 181 10.74 7.14 -2.53
N LEU A 182 10.93 6.35 -1.47
CA LEU A 182 12.09 5.44 -1.34
C LEU A 182 12.03 4.31 -2.38
N GLU A 183 10.86 3.67 -2.52
CA GLU A 183 10.62 2.60 -3.50
C GLU A 183 10.88 3.08 -4.92
N TRP A 184 10.23 4.19 -5.30
CA TRP A 184 10.36 4.72 -6.65
C TRP A 184 11.79 5.14 -7.00
N ALA A 185 12.50 5.78 -6.08
CA ALA A 185 13.90 6.13 -6.28
C ALA A 185 14.78 4.90 -6.56
N ARG A 186 14.48 3.77 -5.87
CA ARG A 186 15.19 2.52 -6.09
C ARG A 186 14.79 1.84 -7.39
N VAL A 187 13.49 1.79 -7.71
CA VAL A 187 12.98 1.27 -8.99
C VAL A 187 13.60 2.02 -10.17
N TRP A 188 13.59 3.35 -10.10
CA TRP A 188 14.15 4.20 -11.14
C TRP A 188 15.64 3.97 -11.39
N ARG A 189 16.41 3.82 -10.32
CA ARG A 189 17.86 3.65 -10.38
C ARG A 189 18.30 2.23 -10.72
N GLU A 190 17.64 1.21 -10.16
CA GLU A 190 18.16 -0.18 -10.15
C GLU A 190 17.29 -1.16 -10.94
N HIS A 191 15.99 -0.89 -11.10
CA HIS A 191 15.03 -1.86 -11.64
C HIS A 191 14.29 -1.41 -12.90
N ARG A 192 14.73 -0.31 -13.52
CA ARG A 192 14.08 0.22 -14.73
C ARG A 192 13.97 -0.82 -15.85
N ALA A 193 14.99 -1.65 -16.05
CA ALA A 193 14.96 -2.71 -17.03
C ALA A 193 13.88 -3.77 -16.73
N ALA A 194 13.65 -4.11 -15.45
CA ALA A 194 12.62 -5.06 -15.06
C ALA A 194 11.21 -4.51 -15.35
N VAL A 195 10.98 -3.20 -15.13
CA VAL A 195 9.71 -2.53 -15.49
C VAL A 195 9.48 -2.59 -17.00
N LEU A 196 10.50 -2.32 -17.81
CA LEU A 196 10.42 -2.38 -19.28
C LEU A 196 10.20 -3.82 -19.78
N ALA A 197 10.70 -4.83 -19.07
CA ALA A 197 10.55 -6.24 -19.43
C ALA A 197 9.18 -6.85 -19.07
N LEU A 198 8.31 -6.11 -18.39
CA LEU A 198 6.91 -6.52 -18.17
C LEU A 198 6.06 -6.54 -19.46
N GLN A 199 6.70 -6.35 -20.62
CA GLN A 199 6.03 -6.32 -21.94
C GLN A 199 5.50 -7.67 -22.38
#